data_bd62cec3581dc8f846ec1b1471d6af6d
#
_entry.id   bd62cec3581dc8f846ec1b1471d6af6d
#
_cell.length_a   1.000
_cell.length_b   1.000
_cell.length_c   1.000
_cell.angle_alpha   90.00
_cell.angle_beta   90.00
_cell.angle_gamma   90.00
#
_symmetry.space_group_name_H-M   'P 1'
#
loop_
_entity.id
_entity.type
_entity.pdbx_description
1 polymer ?
#
loop_
_entity_poly.entity_id
_entity_poly.type
_entity_poly.pdbx_seq_one_letter_code
_entity_poly.pdbx_strand_id
1 'polypeptide(L)'
;MFITLLLFFLSAAIIYFACEFFVNGVEWVGHRFKLGATATGTVLAAFGTALPESAVTFMAVVFGTTPEQKDIGVGAAMGGPLVLATLAYAVVGLTLARTRRAGSSQVEAAINADQRRLARDQAWFMGVFVFKVALGLLAFAWKPWLGLLFLAVYGLYVKRELTREEECLDCEDLEPLKLRPRDPSPSLFWACTQTVLALAVIALASHVFVRQIELLGLAMGASPHVAALLLAPVATELPEIMNALIWVRQGKERLALANISGAMMIQATIPSALGIFLTPWLLDAPLLAAGGFTLAAILLLWLRFRRVAMSVPALSAVGGLYALFAGYLGWHFYA
;
A
#
# COMPACT_ATOMS: atom_id res chain seq x y z
N MET A 1 1.10 -11.65 -25.86
CA MET A 1 1.49 -12.07 -24.49
C MET A 1 2.84 -11.50 -24.06
N PHE A 2 3.96 -11.78 -24.75
CA PHE A 2 5.28 -11.24 -24.35
C PHE A 2 5.33 -9.70 -24.24
N ILE A 3 4.84 -8.99 -25.26
CA ILE A 3 4.79 -7.52 -25.27
C ILE A 3 3.91 -6.99 -24.12
N THR A 4 2.79 -7.64 -23.83
CA THR A 4 1.87 -7.27 -22.74
C THR A 4 2.58 -7.38 -21.38
N LEU A 5 3.28 -8.50 -21.13
CA LEU A 5 4.07 -8.70 -19.90
C LEU A 5 5.22 -7.69 -19.81
N LEU A 6 5.93 -7.45 -20.91
CA LEU A 6 7.00 -6.45 -20.95
C LEU A 6 6.47 -5.05 -20.59
N LEU A 7 5.37 -4.63 -21.20
CA LEU A 7 4.76 -3.32 -20.93
C LEU A 7 4.18 -3.25 -19.50
N PHE A 8 3.65 -4.35 -18.97
CA PHE A 8 3.17 -4.44 -17.59
C PHE A 8 4.31 -4.15 -16.59
N PHE A 9 5.44 -4.88 -16.68
CA PHE A 9 6.57 -4.66 -15.79
C PHE A 9 7.28 -3.33 -16.02
N LEU A 10 7.39 -2.89 -17.28
CA LEU A 10 8.00 -1.62 -17.64
C LEU A 10 7.18 -0.43 -17.08
N SER A 11 5.86 -0.45 -17.25
CA SER A 11 4.99 0.59 -16.70
C SER A 11 5.01 0.61 -15.17
N ALA A 12 5.03 -0.57 -14.51
CA ALA A 12 5.20 -0.66 -13.08
C ALA A 12 6.51 -0.05 -12.59
N ALA A 13 7.63 -0.35 -13.26
CA ALA A 13 8.92 0.23 -12.95
C ALA A 13 8.95 1.76 -13.15
N ILE A 14 8.33 2.24 -14.24
CA ILE A 14 8.22 3.69 -14.49
C ILE A 14 7.38 4.37 -13.40
N ILE A 15 6.25 3.78 -12.99
CA ILE A 15 5.42 4.30 -11.87
C ILE A 15 6.28 4.40 -10.62
N TYR A 16 7.00 3.35 -10.26
CA TYR A 16 7.85 3.32 -9.08
C TYR A 16 8.88 4.46 -9.08
N PHE A 17 9.70 4.56 -10.13
CA PHE A 17 10.72 5.63 -10.20
C PHE A 17 10.10 7.02 -10.24
N ALA A 18 8.98 7.20 -10.93
CA ALA A 18 8.29 8.49 -10.97
C ALA A 18 7.72 8.88 -9.59
N CYS A 19 7.25 7.89 -8.78
CA CYS A 19 6.82 8.13 -7.41
C CYS A 19 7.97 8.63 -6.51
N GLU A 20 9.20 8.09 -6.66
CA GLU A 20 10.36 8.61 -5.93
C GLU A 20 10.67 10.08 -6.28
N PHE A 21 10.57 10.44 -7.58
CA PHE A 21 10.72 11.85 -8.00
C PHE A 21 9.61 12.73 -7.46
N PHE A 22 8.39 12.23 -7.44
CA PHE A 22 7.22 12.94 -6.91
C PHE A 22 7.41 13.24 -5.43
N VAL A 23 7.71 12.22 -4.61
CA VAL A 23 7.90 12.36 -3.16
C VAL A 23 9.01 13.36 -2.85
N ASN A 24 10.20 13.18 -3.44
CA ASN A 24 11.31 14.09 -3.25
C ASN A 24 10.96 15.54 -3.68
N GLY A 25 10.18 15.72 -4.75
CA GLY A 25 9.68 17.04 -5.15
C GLY A 25 8.71 17.65 -4.12
N VAL A 26 7.77 16.85 -3.60
CA VAL A 26 6.79 17.28 -2.58
C VAL A 26 7.48 17.62 -1.26
N GLU A 27 8.50 16.86 -0.84
CA GLU A 27 9.31 17.16 0.35
C GLU A 27 9.97 18.54 0.23
N TRP A 28 10.58 18.86 -0.92
CA TRP A 28 11.15 20.17 -1.17
C TRP A 28 10.11 21.28 -1.20
N VAL A 29 8.92 21.04 -1.77
CA VAL A 29 7.79 21.98 -1.71
C VAL A 29 7.38 22.21 -0.26
N GLY A 30 7.18 21.14 0.53
CA GLY A 30 6.84 21.22 1.95
C GLY A 30 7.88 22.00 2.76
N HIS A 31 9.16 21.72 2.54
CA HIS A 31 10.27 22.45 3.18
C HIS A 31 10.23 23.95 2.85
N ARG A 32 9.96 24.33 1.59
CA ARG A 32 9.84 25.74 1.18
C ARG A 32 8.65 26.45 1.82
N PHE A 33 7.56 25.74 2.11
CA PHE A 33 6.42 26.27 2.85
C PHE A 33 6.60 26.18 4.38
N LYS A 34 7.78 25.75 4.87
CA LYS A 34 8.10 25.59 6.30
C LYS A 34 7.10 24.66 7.00
N LEU A 35 6.60 23.64 6.32
CA LEU A 35 5.83 22.57 6.94
C LEU A 35 6.80 21.77 7.83
N GLY A 36 6.40 21.48 9.06
CA GLY A 36 7.27 20.84 10.05
C GLY A 36 7.85 19.52 9.54
N ALA A 37 9.09 19.21 9.92
CA ALA A 37 9.81 18.01 9.50
C ALA A 37 9.04 16.71 9.81
N THR A 38 8.30 16.65 10.93
CA THR A 38 7.47 15.53 11.32
C THR A 38 6.28 15.32 10.36
N ALA A 39 5.64 16.43 9.91
CA ALA A 39 4.54 16.36 8.93
C ALA A 39 5.05 15.87 7.58
N THR A 40 6.24 16.33 7.20
CA THR A 40 6.86 16.01 5.91
C THR A 40 7.38 14.57 5.90
N GLY A 41 8.10 14.13 6.93
CA GLY A 41 8.74 12.82 6.96
C GLY A 41 7.76 11.65 7.13
N THR A 42 6.87 11.71 8.14
CA THR A 42 6.02 10.54 8.48
C THR A 42 4.83 10.40 7.53
N VAL A 43 4.19 11.52 7.18
CA VAL A 43 3.01 11.48 6.28
C VAL A 43 3.45 11.31 4.84
N LEU A 44 4.50 12.01 4.41
CA LEU A 44 4.98 11.95 3.02
C LEU A 44 5.71 10.64 2.71
N ALA A 45 6.46 10.04 3.65
CA ALA A 45 7.07 8.74 3.43
C ALA A 45 6.02 7.65 3.21
N ALA A 46 5.01 7.57 4.10
CA ALA A 46 3.92 6.61 3.95
C ALA A 46 3.07 6.90 2.69
N PHE A 47 2.84 8.18 2.36
CA PHE A 47 2.13 8.56 1.14
C PHE A 47 2.93 8.21 -0.12
N GLY A 48 4.25 8.40 -0.08
CA GLY A 48 5.13 8.12 -1.21
C GLY A 48 5.18 6.65 -1.58
N THR A 49 5.21 5.77 -0.60
CA THR A 49 5.26 4.33 -0.84
C THR A 49 3.90 3.78 -1.30
N ALA A 50 2.78 4.28 -0.75
CA ALA A 50 1.43 3.87 -1.16
C ALA A 50 0.89 4.62 -2.40
N LEU A 51 1.69 5.53 -2.99
CA LEU A 51 1.29 6.31 -4.16
C LEU A 51 1.07 5.45 -5.42
N PRO A 52 1.93 4.44 -5.74
CA PRO A 52 1.74 3.61 -6.92
C PRO A 52 0.35 2.95 -6.97
N GLU A 53 -0.08 2.34 -5.87
CA GLU A 53 -1.39 1.70 -5.74
C GLU A 53 -2.53 2.72 -5.88
N SER A 54 -2.41 3.85 -5.18
CA SER A 54 -3.40 4.93 -5.26
C SER A 54 -3.51 5.52 -6.66
N ALA A 55 -2.38 5.64 -7.39
CA ALA A 55 -2.34 6.14 -8.76
C ALA A 55 -3.00 5.15 -9.74
N VAL A 56 -2.71 3.86 -9.63
CA VAL A 56 -3.33 2.81 -10.44
C VAL A 56 -4.84 2.80 -10.22
N THR A 57 -5.30 2.78 -8.97
CA THR A 57 -6.72 2.83 -8.63
C THR A 57 -7.37 4.11 -9.16
N PHE A 58 -6.74 5.27 -8.95
CA PHE A 58 -7.24 6.56 -9.44
C PHE A 58 -7.40 6.56 -10.97
N MET A 59 -6.38 6.12 -11.70
CA MET A 59 -6.43 6.07 -13.16
C MET A 59 -7.52 5.12 -13.65
N ALA A 60 -7.66 3.96 -13.02
CA ALA A 60 -8.67 2.99 -13.38
C ALA A 60 -10.10 3.49 -13.15
N VAL A 61 -10.39 4.10 -11.99
CA VAL A 61 -11.77 4.49 -11.63
C VAL A 61 -12.18 5.86 -12.17
N VAL A 62 -11.24 6.81 -12.32
CA VAL A 62 -11.53 8.18 -12.78
C VAL A 62 -11.46 8.27 -14.30
N PHE A 63 -10.42 7.72 -14.90
CA PHE A 63 -10.15 7.81 -16.34
C PHE A 63 -10.47 6.53 -17.11
N GLY A 64 -10.88 5.46 -16.43
CA GLY A 64 -11.38 4.25 -17.05
C GLY A 64 -12.62 4.54 -17.88
N THR A 65 -12.55 4.21 -19.19
CA THR A 65 -13.63 4.47 -20.15
C THR A 65 -14.65 3.34 -20.20
N THR A 66 -14.29 2.16 -19.69
CA THR A 66 -15.16 0.98 -19.66
C THR A 66 -15.43 0.50 -18.22
N PRO A 67 -16.54 -0.21 -17.99
CA PRO A 67 -16.81 -0.82 -16.67
C PRO A 67 -15.67 -1.73 -16.22
N GLU A 68 -15.09 -2.50 -17.14
CA GLU A 68 -14.00 -3.45 -16.88
C GLU A 68 -12.75 -2.74 -16.35
N GLN A 69 -12.42 -1.57 -16.88
CA GLN A 69 -11.30 -0.76 -16.38
C GLN A 69 -11.58 -0.22 -14.97
N LYS A 70 -12.82 0.18 -14.66
CA LYS A 70 -13.21 0.61 -13.31
C LYS A 70 -13.16 -0.54 -12.31
N ASP A 71 -13.54 -1.75 -12.74
CA ASP A 71 -13.44 -2.97 -11.93
C ASP A 71 -12.00 -3.32 -11.60
N ILE A 72 -11.03 -2.99 -12.48
CA ILE A 72 -9.60 -3.10 -12.18
C ILE A 72 -9.23 -2.25 -10.95
N GLY A 73 -9.77 -1.04 -10.85
CA GLY A 73 -9.54 -0.19 -9.67
C GLY A 73 -10.09 -0.77 -8.37
N VAL A 74 -11.26 -1.44 -8.43
CA VAL A 74 -11.83 -2.15 -7.26
C VAL A 74 -10.96 -3.34 -6.87
N GLY A 75 -10.51 -4.14 -7.85
CA GLY A 75 -9.62 -5.27 -7.63
C GLY A 75 -8.29 -4.85 -7.01
N ALA A 76 -7.66 -3.81 -7.54
CA ALA A 76 -6.44 -3.23 -7.01
C ALA A 76 -6.63 -2.78 -5.55
N ALA A 77 -7.66 -1.97 -5.28
CA ALA A 77 -7.95 -1.47 -3.94
C ALA A 77 -8.25 -2.59 -2.90
N MET A 78 -8.61 -3.80 -3.32
CA MET A 78 -8.77 -4.96 -2.45
C MET A 78 -7.48 -5.78 -2.33
N GLY A 79 -6.67 -5.83 -3.38
CA GLY A 79 -5.46 -6.65 -3.45
C GLY A 79 -4.29 -6.10 -2.64
N GLY A 80 -4.05 -4.79 -2.71
CA GLY A 80 -2.96 -4.14 -1.96
C GLY A 80 -3.02 -4.44 -0.45
N PRO A 81 -4.15 -4.14 0.23
CA PRO A 81 -4.31 -4.48 1.65
C PRO A 81 -4.10 -5.97 1.97
N LEU A 82 -4.51 -6.89 1.10
CA LEU A 82 -4.29 -8.32 1.27
C LEU A 82 -2.79 -8.65 1.26
N VAL A 83 -2.05 -8.14 0.27
CA VAL A 83 -0.61 -8.37 0.14
C VAL A 83 0.14 -7.76 1.32
N LEU A 84 -0.18 -6.54 1.73
CA LEU A 84 0.46 -5.90 2.88
C LEU A 84 0.15 -6.63 4.18
N ALA A 85 -1.11 -6.98 4.44
CA ALA A 85 -1.49 -7.68 5.67
C ALA A 85 -0.91 -9.10 5.79
N THR A 86 -0.50 -9.70 4.68
CA THR A 86 0.00 -11.08 4.63
C THR A 86 1.46 -11.16 4.22
N LEU A 87 1.77 -10.88 2.95
CA LEU A 87 3.12 -11.09 2.40
C LEU A 87 4.15 -10.12 2.95
N ALA A 88 3.82 -8.82 3.09
CA ALA A 88 4.78 -7.85 3.58
C ALA A 88 5.22 -8.17 5.02
N TYR A 89 4.27 -8.48 5.90
CA TYR A 89 4.59 -8.92 7.27
C TYR A 89 5.36 -10.23 7.28
N ALA A 90 5.01 -11.19 6.42
CA ALA A 90 5.72 -12.46 6.33
C ALA A 90 7.17 -12.28 5.85
N VAL A 91 7.41 -11.39 4.88
CA VAL A 91 8.78 -11.08 4.40
C VAL A 91 9.61 -10.48 5.52
N VAL A 92 9.06 -9.56 6.33
CA VAL A 92 9.73 -9.05 7.53
C VAL A 92 10.08 -10.21 8.47
N GLY A 93 9.13 -11.07 8.80
CA GLY A 93 9.35 -12.22 9.68
C GLY A 93 10.42 -13.18 9.15
N LEU A 94 10.34 -13.55 7.87
CA LEU A 94 11.32 -14.44 7.23
C LEU A 94 12.72 -13.82 7.15
N THR A 95 12.80 -12.52 6.89
CA THR A 95 14.08 -11.80 6.87
C THR A 95 14.71 -11.77 8.26
N LEU A 96 13.92 -11.48 9.30
CA LEU A 96 14.36 -11.53 10.69
C LEU A 96 14.83 -12.93 11.09
N ALA A 97 14.08 -13.97 10.68
CA ALA A 97 14.49 -15.36 10.94
C ALA A 97 15.84 -15.70 10.32
N ARG A 98 16.13 -15.19 9.12
CA ARG A 98 17.40 -15.40 8.44
C ARG A 98 18.54 -14.60 9.06
N THR A 99 18.33 -13.32 9.36
CA THR A 99 19.36 -12.45 9.94
C THR A 99 19.73 -12.87 11.35
N ARG A 100 18.75 -13.28 12.17
CA ARG A 100 18.98 -13.74 13.55
C ARG A 100 19.61 -15.15 13.62
N ARG A 101 19.35 -16.05 12.67
CA ARG A 101 20.01 -17.37 12.58
C ARG A 101 21.49 -17.27 12.31
N ALA A 102 21.92 -16.26 11.58
CA ALA A 102 23.32 -16.03 11.32
C ALA A 102 24.10 -15.54 12.56
N GLY A 103 23.43 -15.12 13.64
CA GLY A 103 24.05 -14.43 14.77
C GLY A 103 23.88 -15.01 16.17
N SER A 104 22.88 -15.84 16.51
CA SER A 104 22.72 -16.41 17.87
C SER A 104 21.42 -17.20 18.10
N SER A 105 21.32 -17.87 19.28
CA SER A 105 20.17 -18.60 19.85
C SER A 105 18.89 -17.78 20.12
N GLN A 106 18.73 -16.58 19.55
CA GLN A 106 17.62 -15.64 19.80
C GLN A 106 16.47 -15.69 18.78
N VAL A 107 16.23 -16.83 18.11
CA VAL A 107 15.16 -16.94 17.13
C VAL A 107 13.75 -16.75 17.74
N GLU A 108 13.61 -16.95 19.05
CA GLU A 108 12.35 -16.78 19.77
C GLU A 108 12.16 -15.36 20.35
N ALA A 109 13.14 -14.47 20.20
CA ALA A 109 13.05 -13.14 20.76
C ALA A 109 11.90 -12.34 20.13
N ALA A 110 11.19 -11.59 20.95
CA ALA A 110 10.18 -10.65 20.50
C ALA A 110 10.76 -9.66 19.46
N ILE A 111 9.94 -9.24 18.53
CA ILE A 111 10.31 -8.24 17.53
C ILE A 111 10.53 -6.90 18.24
N ASN A 112 11.63 -6.21 17.88
CA ASN A 112 11.91 -4.88 18.42
C ASN A 112 11.04 -3.83 17.70
N ALA A 113 9.78 -3.70 18.18
CA ALA A 113 8.82 -2.74 17.64
C ALA A 113 7.89 -2.24 18.74
N ASP A 114 7.30 -1.05 18.55
CA ASP A 114 6.21 -0.57 19.41
C ASP A 114 4.93 -1.37 19.11
N GLN A 115 4.78 -2.46 19.82
CA GLN A 115 3.67 -3.39 19.64
C GLN A 115 2.32 -2.76 20.01
N ARG A 116 2.29 -1.79 20.93
CA ARG A 116 1.06 -1.07 21.29
C ARG A 116 0.62 -0.15 20.15
N ARG A 117 1.57 0.51 19.49
CA ARG A 117 1.30 1.32 18.31
C ARG A 117 0.77 0.43 17.18
N LEU A 118 1.48 -0.64 16.84
CA LEU A 118 1.06 -1.58 15.79
C LEU A 118 -0.32 -2.20 16.07
N ALA A 119 -0.61 -2.56 17.34
CA ALA A 119 -1.94 -3.05 17.70
C ALA A 119 -3.05 -2.01 17.48
N ARG A 120 -2.77 -0.72 17.73
CA ARG A 120 -3.74 0.35 17.47
C ARG A 120 -3.96 0.58 15.98
N ASP A 121 -2.89 0.57 15.20
CA ASP A 121 -2.96 0.72 13.75
C ASP A 121 -3.76 -0.41 13.14
N GLN A 122 -3.53 -1.66 13.58
CA GLN A 122 -4.33 -2.80 13.14
C GLN A 122 -5.81 -2.66 13.55
N ALA A 123 -6.12 -2.10 14.73
CA ALA A 123 -7.51 -1.86 15.13
C ALA A 123 -8.19 -0.79 14.27
N TRP A 124 -7.50 0.32 13.95
CA TRP A 124 -8.00 1.33 13.03
C TRP A 124 -8.25 0.75 11.65
N PHE A 125 -7.24 0.06 11.10
CA PHE A 125 -7.35 -0.59 9.81
C PHE A 125 -8.51 -1.58 9.78
N MET A 126 -8.64 -2.43 10.79
CA MET A 126 -9.72 -3.43 10.88
C MET A 126 -11.10 -2.77 10.84
N GLY A 127 -11.32 -1.68 11.60
CA GLY A 127 -12.59 -0.95 11.59
C GLY A 127 -12.92 -0.40 10.20
N VAL A 128 -11.98 0.26 9.55
CA VAL A 128 -12.13 0.79 8.19
C VAL A 128 -12.37 -0.34 7.19
N PHE A 129 -11.61 -1.42 7.31
CA PHE A 129 -11.67 -2.52 6.35
C PHE A 129 -12.96 -3.34 6.46
N VAL A 130 -13.46 -3.59 7.68
CA VAL A 130 -14.78 -4.20 7.89
C VAL A 130 -15.87 -3.37 7.24
N PHE A 131 -15.84 -2.04 7.45
CA PHE A 131 -16.82 -1.13 6.89
C PHE A 131 -16.77 -1.12 5.34
N LYS A 132 -15.56 -1.08 4.75
CA LYS A 132 -15.39 -1.12 3.30
C LYS A 132 -15.91 -2.42 2.68
N VAL A 133 -15.66 -3.57 3.31
CA VAL A 133 -16.16 -4.88 2.84
C VAL A 133 -17.68 -4.95 3.00
N ALA A 134 -18.24 -4.48 4.12
CA ALA A 134 -19.69 -4.42 4.33
C ALA A 134 -20.40 -3.56 3.27
N LEU A 135 -19.81 -2.42 2.89
CA LEU A 135 -20.34 -1.60 1.80
C LEU A 135 -20.31 -2.33 0.45
N GLY A 136 -19.38 -3.26 0.25
CA GLY A 136 -19.32 -4.10 -0.94
C GLY A 136 -20.48 -5.10 -1.08
N LEU A 137 -21.21 -5.37 0.01
CA LEU A 137 -22.37 -6.25 0.02
C LEU A 137 -23.71 -5.52 -0.20
N LEU A 138 -23.73 -4.20 -0.13
CA LEU A 138 -24.93 -3.39 -0.12
C LEU A 138 -24.99 -2.47 -1.34
N ALA A 139 -26.18 -2.30 -1.93
CA ALA A 139 -26.44 -1.35 -3.00
C ALA A 139 -27.52 -0.36 -2.56
N PHE A 140 -27.21 0.94 -2.53
CA PHE A 140 -28.15 2.01 -2.22
C PHE A 140 -27.67 3.36 -2.78
N ALA A 141 -28.61 4.26 -3.06
CA ALA A 141 -28.36 5.47 -3.86
C ALA A 141 -27.32 6.44 -3.27
N TRP A 142 -27.24 6.60 -1.94
CA TRP A 142 -26.33 7.53 -1.29
C TRP A 142 -24.99 6.90 -0.87
N LYS A 143 -24.76 5.61 -1.19
CA LYS A 143 -23.51 4.90 -0.92
C LYS A 143 -22.25 5.62 -1.39
N PRO A 144 -22.20 6.24 -2.59
CA PRO A 144 -21.01 6.96 -3.04
C PRO A 144 -20.52 8.01 -2.04
N TRP A 145 -21.44 8.75 -1.39
CA TRP A 145 -21.08 9.79 -0.42
C TRP A 145 -20.36 9.27 0.81
N LEU A 146 -20.45 7.98 1.09
CA LEU A 146 -19.68 7.34 2.17
C LEU A 146 -18.18 7.30 1.88
N GLY A 147 -17.75 7.50 0.63
CA GLY A 147 -16.35 7.73 0.31
C GLY A 147 -15.73 8.91 1.09
N LEU A 148 -16.52 9.98 1.37
CA LEU A 148 -16.06 11.10 2.20
C LEU A 148 -15.71 10.66 3.62
N LEU A 149 -16.40 9.66 4.18
CA LEU A 149 -16.09 9.13 5.50
C LEU A 149 -14.70 8.49 5.54
N PHE A 150 -14.31 7.77 4.49
CA PHE A 150 -12.97 7.18 4.39
C PHE A 150 -11.88 8.25 4.36
N LEU A 151 -12.10 9.35 3.61
CA LEU A 151 -11.17 10.49 3.59
C LEU A 151 -11.11 11.20 4.95
N ALA A 152 -12.26 11.38 5.62
CA ALA A 152 -12.31 11.97 6.96
C ALA A 152 -11.57 11.09 7.99
N VAL A 153 -11.76 9.77 7.94
CA VAL A 153 -11.06 8.81 8.80
C VAL A 153 -9.56 8.85 8.56
N TYR A 154 -9.12 8.94 7.30
CA TYR A 154 -7.70 9.11 6.99
C TYR A 154 -7.16 10.42 7.53
N GLY A 155 -7.86 11.53 7.35
CA GLY A 155 -7.49 12.82 7.91
C GLY A 155 -7.37 12.81 9.45
N LEU A 156 -8.29 12.13 10.13
CA LEU A 156 -8.22 11.93 11.59
C LEU A 156 -7.03 11.05 12.00
N TYR A 157 -6.74 10.00 11.25
CA TYR A 157 -5.58 9.16 11.49
C TYR A 157 -4.28 9.95 11.35
N VAL A 158 -4.11 10.69 10.25
CA VAL A 158 -2.96 11.57 10.01
C VAL A 158 -2.83 12.63 11.09
N LYS A 159 -3.91 13.35 11.42
CA LYS A 159 -3.90 14.34 12.50
C LYS A 159 -3.41 13.74 13.80
N ARG A 160 -3.86 12.53 14.14
CA ARG A 160 -3.46 11.83 15.36
C ARG A 160 -1.98 11.42 15.35
N GLU A 161 -1.47 10.98 14.20
CA GLU A 161 -0.03 10.64 14.08
C GLU A 161 0.85 11.90 14.18
N LEU A 162 0.42 13.02 13.58
CA LEU A 162 1.15 14.29 13.65
C LEU A 162 1.13 14.95 15.02
N THR A 163 0.06 14.72 15.82
CA THR A 163 -0.02 15.27 17.19
C THR A 163 0.71 14.44 18.23
N ARG A 164 1.24 13.28 17.87
CA ARG A 164 2.12 12.52 18.74
C ARG A 164 3.50 13.13 18.66
N GLU A 165 3.96 13.70 19.76
CA GLU A 165 5.36 13.99 19.99
C GLU A 165 6.12 12.66 20.07
N GLU A 166 6.45 12.08 18.92
CA GLU A 166 7.50 11.08 18.87
C GLU A 166 8.82 11.85 18.75
N GLU A 167 9.76 11.51 19.65
CA GLU A 167 11.17 11.88 19.52
C GLU A 167 11.54 11.82 18.05
N CYS A 168 12.00 12.94 17.53
CA CYS A 168 12.51 13.02 16.15
C CYS A 168 13.49 11.86 15.97
N LEU A 169 13.04 10.81 15.29
CA LEU A 169 13.96 9.90 14.65
C LEU A 169 14.63 10.76 13.57
N ASP A 170 15.83 11.21 13.91
CA ASP A 170 16.78 11.97 13.09
C ASP A 170 16.10 12.79 11.99
N CYS A 171 16.12 14.13 12.13
CA CYS A 171 15.87 15.03 11.01
C CYS A 171 16.93 14.70 9.96
N GLU A 172 16.67 13.69 9.13
CA GLU A 172 17.51 13.38 7.99
C GLU A 172 17.51 14.63 7.10
N ASP A 173 18.69 15.12 6.77
CA ASP A 173 18.86 16.17 5.78
C ASP A 173 18.12 15.75 4.51
N LEU A 174 17.32 16.65 3.94
CA LEU A 174 16.56 16.36 2.72
C LEU A 174 17.53 15.88 1.62
N GLU A 175 17.17 14.77 0.97
CA GLU A 175 17.90 14.34 -0.21
C GLU A 175 17.92 15.46 -1.26
N PRO A 176 19.03 15.66 -1.98
CA PRO A 176 19.08 16.64 -3.06
C PRO A 176 17.92 16.46 -4.04
N LEU A 177 17.38 17.57 -4.56
CA LEU A 177 16.31 17.51 -5.56
C LEU A 177 16.78 16.71 -6.78
N LYS A 178 16.09 15.63 -7.12
CA LYS A 178 16.54 14.66 -8.15
C LYS A 178 16.76 15.31 -9.53
N LEU A 179 15.98 16.34 -9.91
CA LEU A 179 16.23 17.14 -11.12
C LEU A 179 17.42 18.09 -11.00
N ARG A 180 17.84 18.45 -9.78
CA ARG A 180 18.91 19.38 -9.50
C ARG A 180 19.86 18.89 -8.41
N PRO A 181 20.54 17.74 -8.61
CA PRO A 181 21.31 17.08 -7.53
C PRO A 181 22.52 17.87 -7.05
N ARG A 182 22.95 18.88 -7.80
CA ARG A 182 24.08 19.76 -7.44
C ARG A 182 23.66 21.06 -6.77
N ASP A 183 22.35 21.33 -6.68
CA ASP A 183 21.81 22.54 -6.07
C ASP A 183 21.43 22.24 -4.61
N PRO A 184 22.16 22.75 -3.62
CA PRO A 184 21.88 22.49 -2.21
C PRO A 184 20.59 23.15 -1.72
N SER A 185 20.04 24.11 -2.47
CA SER A 185 18.85 24.88 -2.08
C SER A 185 17.97 25.20 -3.30
N PRO A 186 17.40 24.16 -3.95
CA PRO A 186 16.62 24.35 -5.18
C PRO A 186 15.43 25.27 -4.94
N SER A 187 15.13 26.13 -5.92
CA SER A 187 13.99 27.05 -5.83
C SER A 187 12.66 26.30 -5.85
N LEU A 188 11.60 26.95 -5.33
CA LEU A 188 10.24 26.42 -5.36
C LEU A 188 9.80 26.04 -6.80
N PHE A 189 10.23 26.83 -7.80
CA PHE A 189 9.95 26.54 -9.20
C PHE A 189 10.46 25.16 -9.63
N TRP A 190 11.68 24.78 -9.29
CA TRP A 190 12.23 23.47 -9.64
C TRP A 190 11.58 22.33 -8.87
N ALA A 191 11.25 22.54 -7.59
CA ALA A 191 10.52 21.57 -6.79
C ALA A 191 9.12 21.32 -7.37
N CYS A 192 8.37 22.38 -7.69
CA CYS A 192 7.07 22.26 -8.35
C CYS A 192 7.16 21.62 -9.74
N THR A 193 8.17 22.00 -10.53
CA THR A 193 8.39 21.41 -11.87
C THR A 193 8.64 19.91 -11.76
N GLN A 194 9.49 19.46 -10.85
CA GLN A 194 9.74 18.03 -10.63
C GLN A 194 8.46 17.31 -10.21
N THR A 195 7.71 17.87 -9.27
CA THR A 195 6.45 17.29 -8.78
C THR A 195 5.42 17.12 -9.91
N VAL A 196 5.22 18.17 -10.72
CA VAL A 196 4.24 18.14 -11.83
C VAL A 196 4.67 17.16 -12.93
N LEU A 197 5.96 17.16 -13.31
CA LEU A 197 6.47 16.22 -14.31
C LEU A 197 6.36 14.77 -13.84
N ALA A 198 6.73 14.52 -12.59
CA ALA A 198 6.59 13.18 -12.00
C ALA A 198 5.12 12.72 -12.00
N LEU A 199 4.19 13.60 -11.61
CA LEU A 199 2.75 13.31 -11.63
C LEU A 199 2.24 12.99 -13.05
N ALA A 200 2.70 13.73 -14.05
CA ALA A 200 2.35 13.45 -15.45
C ALA A 200 2.87 12.07 -15.91
N VAL A 201 4.11 11.73 -15.55
CA VAL A 201 4.68 10.40 -15.87
C VAL A 201 3.92 9.29 -15.14
N ILE A 202 3.58 9.47 -13.86
CA ILE A 202 2.76 8.51 -13.09
C ILE A 202 1.42 8.28 -13.80
N ALA A 203 0.72 9.35 -14.19
CA ALA A 203 -0.58 9.25 -14.85
C ALA A 203 -0.49 8.47 -16.17
N LEU A 204 0.49 8.80 -17.02
CA LEU A 204 0.68 8.11 -18.32
C LEU A 204 1.05 6.64 -18.14
N ALA A 205 1.99 6.35 -17.23
CA ALA A 205 2.43 4.98 -16.97
C ALA A 205 1.31 4.14 -16.33
N SER A 206 0.52 4.71 -15.41
CA SER A 206 -0.62 4.03 -14.79
C SER A 206 -1.73 3.72 -15.81
N HIS A 207 -1.96 4.60 -16.78
CA HIS A 207 -2.90 4.33 -17.86
C HIS A 207 -2.45 3.11 -18.70
N VAL A 208 -1.17 3.05 -19.07
CA VAL A 208 -0.61 1.87 -19.76
C VAL A 208 -0.74 0.62 -18.90
N PHE A 209 -0.41 0.71 -17.62
CA PHE A 209 -0.44 -0.40 -16.65
C PHE A 209 -1.84 -1.01 -16.52
N VAL A 210 -2.88 -0.18 -16.33
CA VAL A 210 -4.28 -0.61 -16.24
C VAL A 210 -4.69 -1.37 -17.51
N ARG A 211 -4.31 -0.88 -18.69
CA ARG A 211 -4.58 -1.56 -19.96
C ARG A 211 -3.89 -2.91 -20.05
N GLN A 212 -2.65 -3.06 -19.53
CA GLN A 212 -1.98 -4.36 -19.54
C GLN A 212 -2.64 -5.36 -18.58
N ILE A 213 -3.15 -4.92 -17.42
CA ILE A 213 -3.94 -5.77 -16.50
C ILE A 213 -5.20 -6.29 -17.22
N GLU A 214 -5.92 -5.43 -17.91
CA GLU A 214 -7.10 -5.81 -18.71
C GLU A 214 -6.77 -6.92 -19.74
N LEU A 215 -5.71 -6.70 -20.53
CA LEU A 215 -5.26 -7.67 -21.55
C LEU A 215 -4.78 -8.99 -20.94
N LEU A 216 -4.10 -8.96 -19.80
CA LEU A 216 -3.64 -10.16 -19.08
C LEU A 216 -4.83 -10.91 -18.48
N GLY A 217 -5.80 -10.20 -17.90
CA GLY A 217 -7.04 -10.78 -17.39
C GLY A 217 -7.80 -11.53 -18.46
N LEU A 218 -8.01 -10.91 -19.63
CA LEU A 218 -8.66 -11.56 -20.78
C LEU A 218 -7.90 -12.81 -21.23
N ALA A 219 -6.58 -12.76 -21.28
CA ALA A 219 -5.75 -13.89 -21.69
C ALA A 219 -5.77 -15.06 -20.68
N MET A 220 -6.01 -14.76 -19.39
CA MET A 220 -6.14 -15.75 -18.33
C MET A 220 -7.58 -16.27 -18.18
N GLY A 221 -8.55 -15.72 -18.92
CA GLY A 221 -9.96 -16.01 -18.72
C GLY A 221 -10.51 -15.52 -17.36
N ALA A 222 -9.79 -14.60 -16.71
CA ALA A 222 -10.17 -14.00 -15.43
C ALA A 222 -10.98 -12.72 -15.64
N SER A 223 -11.91 -12.44 -14.71
CA SER A 223 -12.57 -11.13 -14.70
C SER A 223 -11.57 -9.99 -14.40
N PRO A 224 -11.80 -8.77 -14.90
CA PRO A 224 -10.86 -7.66 -14.77
C PRO A 224 -10.47 -7.34 -13.31
N HIS A 225 -11.43 -7.37 -12.40
CA HIS A 225 -11.15 -7.14 -10.98
C HIS A 225 -10.33 -8.26 -10.31
N VAL A 226 -10.52 -9.51 -10.73
CA VAL A 226 -9.72 -10.65 -10.23
C VAL A 226 -8.29 -10.58 -10.79
N ALA A 227 -8.14 -10.23 -12.07
CA ALA A 227 -6.82 -10.00 -12.65
C ALA A 227 -6.09 -8.87 -11.90
N ALA A 228 -6.78 -7.77 -11.61
CA ALA A 228 -6.21 -6.67 -10.85
C ALA A 228 -5.89 -7.05 -9.39
N LEU A 229 -6.78 -7.81 -8.74
CA LEU A 229 -6.57 -8.31 -7.37
C LEU A 229 -5.26 -9.11 -7.22
N LEU A 230 -4.86 -9.83 -8.26
CA LEU A 230 -3.63 -10.64 -8.26
C LEU A 230 -2.41 -9.89 -8.80
N LEU A 231 -2.58 -9.17 -9.90
CA LEU A 231 -1.48 -8.61 -10.68
C LEU A 231 -1.07 -7.21 -10.23
N ALA A 232 -2.05 -6.36 -9.86
CA ALA A 232 -1.71 -4.99 -9.45
C ALA A 232 -0.78 -4.98 -8.23
N PRO A 233 -1.06 -5.71 -7.12
CA PRO A 233 -0.19 -5.68 -5.96
C PRO A 233 1.21 -6.25 -6.19
N VAL A 234 1.39 -7.16 -7.15
CA VAL A 234 2.72 -7.67 -7.49
C VAL A 234 3.66 -6.55 -7.93
N ALA A 235 3.12 -5.54 -8.62
CA ALA A 235 3.92 -4.42 -9.10
C ALA A 235 3.90 -3.22 -8.14
N THR A 236 2.76 -2.94 -7.51
CA THR A 236 2.58 -1.73 -6.70
C THR A 236 3.08 -1.88 -5.27
N GLU A 237 3.05 -3.11 -4.70
CA GLU A 237 3.50 -3.39 -3.33
C GLU A 237 4.97 -3.84 -3.23
N LEU A 238 5.62 -4.12 -4.35
CA LEU A 238 7.05 -4.46 -4.35
C LEU A 238 7.91 -3.40 -3.65
N PRO A 239 7.69 -2.09 -3.84
CA PRO A 239 8.48 -1.06 -3.18
C PRO A 239 8.39 -1.14 -1.65
N GLU A 240 7.17 -1.29 -1.10
CA GLU A 240 6.95 -1.43 0.34
C GLU A 240 7.65 -2.66 0.91
N ILE A 241 7.52 -3.79 0.21
CA ILE A 241 8.13 -5.05 0.62
C ILE A 241 9.67 -4.93 0.57
N MET A 242 10.22 -4.32 -0.48
CA MET A 242 11.66 -4.14 -0.63
C MET A 242 12.22 -3.16 0.41
N ASN A 243 11.55 -2.04 0.67
CA ASN A 243 11.94 -1.11 1.71
C ASN A 243 11.93 -1.79 3.09
N ALA A 244 10.87 -2.53 3.41
CA ALA A 244 10.78 -3.29 4.64
C ALA A 244 11.93 -4.30 4.78
N LEU A 245 12.27 -5.01 3.70
CA LEU A 245 13.38 -5.96 3.67
C LEU A 245 14.73 -5.28 3.90
N ILE A 246 14.98 -4.13 3.26
CA ILE A 246 16.20 -3.35 3.42
C ILE A 246 16.34 -2.86 4.86
N TRP A 247 15.29 -2.23 5.42
CA TRP A 247 15.31 -1.72 6.79
C TRP A 247 15.50 -2.83 7.83
N VAL A 248 14.87 -3.98 7.66
CA VAL A 248 15.09 -5.13 8.54
C VAL A 248 16.55 -5.59 8.50
N ARG A 249 17.17 -5.65 7.31
CA ARG A 249 18.58 -5.99 7.18
C ARG A 249 19.52 -4.96 7.81
N GLN A 250 19.08 -3.71 7.90
CA GLN A 250 19.78 -2.63 8.60
C GLN A 250 19.51 -2.60 10.12
N GLY A 251 18.71 -3.54 10.66
CA GLY A 251 18.31 -3.57 12.06
C GLY A 251 17.20 -2.57 12.44
N LYS A 252 16.60 -1.90 11.45
CA LYS A 252 15.53 -0.88 11.62
C LYS A 252 14.13 -1.53 11.59
N GLU A 253 13.89 -2.54 12.44
CA GLU A 253 12.62 -3.31 12.46
C GLU A 253 11.40 -2.42 12.73
N ARG A 254 11.54 -1.44 13.63
CA ARG A 254 10.47 -0.48 13.98
C ARG A 254 10.01 0.30 12.77
N LEU A 255 10.95 0.80 11.96
CA LEU A 255 10.66 1.59 10.78
C LEU A 255 9.96 0.73 9.70
N ALA A 256 10.45 -0.49 9.45
CA ALA A 256 9.85 -1.41 8.49
C ALA A 256 8.37 -1.70 8.82
N LEU A 257 8.07 -2.03 10.08
CA LEU A 257 6.70 -2.35 10.49
C LEU A 257 5.78 -1.11 10.54
N ALA A 258 6.31 0.05 10.94
CA ALA A 258 5.55 1.30 10.93
C ALA A 258 5.18 1.72 9.49
N ASN A 259 6.09 1.57 8.53
CA ASN A 259 5.82 1.88 7.12
C ASN A 259 4.73 0.98 6.54
N ILE A 260 4.81 -0.34 6.73
CA ILE A 260 3.76 -1.26 6.29
C ILE A 260 2.41 -0.89 6.90
N SER A 261 2.38 -0.58 8.21
CA SER A 261 1.16 -0.20 8.92
C SER A 261 0.57 1.11 8.38
N GLY A 262 1.41 2.10 8.10
CA GLY A 262 1.02 3.37 7.50
C GLY A 262 0.48 3.20 6.07
N ALA A 263 1.16 2.43 5.22
CA ALA A 263 0.73 2.13 3.86
C ALA A 263 -0.64 1.43 3.85
N MET A 264 -0.86 0.46 4.77
CA MET A 264 -2.16 -0.20 4.91
C MET A 264 -3.30 0.80 5.18
N MET A 265 -3.09 1.81 6.04
CA MET A 265 -4.12 2.82 6.32
C MET A 265 -4.45 3.67 5.11
N ILE A 266 -3.46 4.08 4.32
CA ILE A 266 -3.68 4.81 3.06
C ILE A 266 -4.50 3.95 2.10
N GLN A 267 -4.11 2.71 1.88
CA GLN A 267 -4.76 1.79 0.95
C GLN A 267 -6.18 1.39 1.39
N ALA A 268 -6.42 1.28 2.70
CA ALA A 268 -7.77 1.04 3.19
C ALA A 268 -8.71 2.24 3.00
N THR A 269 -8.18 3.45 2.86
CA THR A 269 -8.97 4.68 2.86
C THR A 269 -9.01 5.35 1.50
N ILE A 270 -7.90 5.84 0.95
CA ILE A 270 -7.88 6.65 -0.28
C ILE A 270 -8.35 5.87 -1.51
N PRO A 271 -7.77 4.71 -1.89
CA PRO A 271 -8.27 3.93 -3.02
C PRO A 271 -9.72 3.47 -2.82
N SER A 272 -10.09 3.13 -1.58
CA SER A 272 -11.46 2.72 -1.26
C SER A 272 -12.46 3.86 -1.42
N ALA A 273 -12.12 5.08 -0.97
CA ALA A 273 -12.94 6.27 -1.19
C ALA A 273 -13.19 6.49 -2.68
N LEU A 274 -12.14 6.45 -3.51
CA LEU A 274 -12.24 6.60 -4.96
C LEU A 274 -13.14 5.53 -5.59
N GLY A 275 -12.93 4.25 -5.22
CA GLY A 275 -13.75 3.15 -5.71
C GLY A 275 -15.22 3.30 -5.31
N ILE A 276 -15.52 3.66 -4.04
CA ILE A 276 -16.88 3.85 -3.55
C ILE A 276 -17.58 5.04 -4.21
N PHE A 277 -16.84 6.13 -4.50
CA PHE A 277 -17.37 7.29 -5.19
C PHE A 277 -17.75 7.03 -6.65
N LEU A 278 -16.88 6.28 -7.36
CA LEU A 278 -16.87 6.29 -8.82
C LEU A 278 -17.28 4.95 -9.45
N THR A 279 -17.52 3.92 -8.61
CA THR A 279 -17.99 2.61 -9.04
C THR A 279 -19.17 2.15 -8.19
N PRO A 280 -19.94 1.14 -8.63
CA PRO A 280 -20.97 0.53 -7.78
C PRO A 280 -20.42 -0.08 -6.48
N TRP A 281 -19.10 -0.34 -6.40
CA TRP A 281 -18.42 -0.96 -5.26
C TRP A 281 -19.14 -2.23 -4.78
N LEU A 282 -19.45 -3.14 -5.69
CA LEU A 282 -20.04 -4.44 -5.38
C LEU A 282 -18.94 -5.49 -5.45
N LEU A 283 -18.84 -6.29 -4.39
CA LEU A 283 -17.81 -7.31 -4.27
C LEU A 283 -18.41 -8.68 -4.56
N ASP A 284 -17.80 -9.40 -5.49
CA ASP A 284 -18.11 -10.80 -5.80
C ASP A 284 -17.37 -11.77 -4.87
N ALA A 285 -17.55 -13.06 -5.09
CA ALA A 285 -16.97 -14.09 -4.23
C ALA A 285 -15.43 -14.02 -4.11
N PRO A 286 -14.63 -13.83 -5.18
CA PRO A 286 -13.19 -13.65 -5.08
C PRO A 286 -12.76 -12.42 -4.27
N LEU A 287 -13.44 -11.28 -4.47
CA LEU A 287 -13.14 -10.05 -3.73
C LEU A 287 -13.56 -10.16 -2.26
N LEU A 288 -14.69 -10.80 -1.97
CA LEU A 288 -15.13 -11.09 -0.60
C LEU A 288 -14.17 -12.07 0.10
N ALA A 289 -13.68 -13.07 -0.61
CA ALA A 289 -12.66 -13.97 -0.07
C ALA A 289 -11.37 -13.21 0.25
N ALA A 290 -10.88 -12.36 -0.66
CA ALA A 290 -9.74 -11.48 -0.39
C ALA A 290 -9.96 -10.61 0.85
N GLY A 291 -11.16 -10.03 0.98
CA GLY A 291 -11.58 -9.28 2.17
C GLY A 291 -11.52 -10.13 3.44
N GLY A 292 -12.04 -11.35 3.40
CA GLY A 292 -12.05 -12.30 4.52
C GLY A 292 -10.64 -12.69 4.96
N PHE A 293 -9.77 -13.07 4.01
CA PHE A 293 -8.36 -13.40 4.31
C PHE A 293 -7.59 -12.19 4.86
N THR A 294 -7.84 -11.00 4.32
CA THR A 294 -7.25 -9.76 4.85
C THR A 294 -7.70 -9.52 6.29
N LEU A 295 -9.00 -9.61 6.57
CA LEU A 295 -9.52 -9.46 7.94
C LEU A 295 -8.98 -10.51 8.90
N ALA A 296 -8.83 -11.76 8.46
CA ALA A 296 -8.22 -12.81 9.27
C ALA A 296 -6.76 -12.49 9.60
N ALA A 297 -5.98 -12.01 8.61
CA ALA A 297 -4.60 -11.59 8.80
C ALA A 297 -4.49 -10.43 9.82
N ILE A 298 -5.31 -9.39 9.64
CA ILE A 298 -5.33 -8.23 10.54
C ILE A 298 -5.74 -8.63 11.96
N LEU A 299 -6.75 -9.47 12.11
CA LEU A 299 -7.20 -9.96 13.41
C LEU A 299 -6.09 -10.75 14.12
N LEU A 300 -5.38 -11.62 13.41
CA LEU A 300 -4.23 -12.36 13.96
C LEU A 300 -3.11 -11.41 14.38
N LEU A 301 -2.75 -10.45 13.53
CA LEU A 301 -1.74 -9.44 13.84
C LEU A 301 -2.15 -8.62 15.06
N TRP A 302 -3.40 -8.12 15.11
CA TRP A 302 -3.93 -7.34 16.21
C TRP A 302 -3.91 -8.11 17.54
N LEU A 303 -4.38 -9.37 17.54
CA LEU A 303 -4.40 -10.21 18.74
C LEU A 303 -2.99 -10.48 19.25
N ARG A 304 -2.04 -10.73 18.36
CA ARG A 304 -0.64 -10.98 18.71
C ARG A 304 0.02 -9.72 19.25
N PHE A 305 -0.08 -8.59 18.59
CA PHE A 305 0.47 -7.32 19.04
C PHE A 305 -0.13 -6.85 20.37
N ARG A 306 -1.40 -7.17 20.64
CA ARG A 306 -2.10 -6.74 21.86
C ARG A 306 -1.83 -7.63 23.07
N ARG A 307 -1.77 -8.95 22.89
CA ARG A 307 -1.81 -9.92 24.00
C ARG A 307 -0.48 -10.57 24.31
N VAL A 308 0.32 -10.79 23.33
CA VAL A 308 1.60 -11.52 23.43
C VAL A 308 2.61 -10.79 22.57
N ALA A 309 3.86 -10.71 23.04
CA ALA A 309 4.90 -10.14 22.20
C ALA A 309 4.95 -10.90 20.85
N MET A 310 4.87 -10.16 19.74
CA MET A 310 4.93 -10.75 18.41
C MET A 310 6.27 -11.44 18.23
N SER A 311 6.24 -12.72 17.93
CA SER A 311 7.44 -13.51 17.63
C SER A 311 7.70 -13.58 16.12
N VAL A 312 8.95 -13.78 15.74
CA VAL A 312 9.37 -13.91 14.35
C VAL A 312 8.63 -15.04 13.62
N PRO A 313 8.46 -16.27 14.20
CA PRO A 313 7.70 -17.33 13.55
C PRO A 313 6.22 -16.97 13.33
N ALA A 314 5.59 -16.30 14.31
CA ALA A 314 4.18 -15.90 14.18
C ALA A 314 3.98 -14.86 13.08
N LEU A 315 4.93 -13.91 12.95
CA LEU A 315 4.90 -12.91 11.87
C LEU A 315 5.08 -13.58 10.50
N SER A 316 6.02 -14.53 10.38
CA SER A 316 6.26 -15.28 9.15
C SER A 316 5.05 -16.12 8.73
N ALA A 317 4.34 -16.70 9.69
CA ALA A 317 3.20 -17.60 9.44
C ALA A 317 1.99 -16.88 8.83
N VAL A 318 1.87 -15.55 9.01
CA VAL A 318 0.75 -14.77 8.42
C VAL A 318 0.75 -14.86 6.90
N GLY A 319 1.91 -15.02 6.26
CA GLY A 319 2.01 -15.26 4.81
C GLY A 319 1.32 -16.53 4.33
N GLY A 320 1.11 -17.51 5.20
CA GLY A 320 0.31 -18.70 4.89
C GLY A 320 -1.13 -18.40 4.49
N LEU A 321 -1.69 -17.29 4.99
CA LEU A 321 -3.04 -16.84 4.59
C LEU A 321 -3.09 -16.43 3.12
N TYR A 322 -2.01 -15.84 2.59
CA TYR A 322 -1.95 -15.54 1.15
C TYR A 322 -1.87 -16.83 0.31
N ALA A 323 -1.12 -17.82 0.76
CA ALA A 323 -1.05 -19.11 0.07
C ALA A 323 -2.41 -19.83 0.07
N LEU A 324 -3.15 -19.77 1.19
CA LEU A 324 -4.52 -20.30 1.27
C LEU A 324 -5.47 -19.54 0.35
N PHE A 325 -5.37 -18.21 0.28
CA PHE A 325 -6.15 -17.39 -0.65
C PHE A 325 -5.84 -17.75 -2.11
N ALA A 326 -4.55 -17.88 -2.47
CA ALA A 326 -4.16 -18.29 -3.81
C ALA A 326 -4.68 -19.70 -4.16
N GLY A 327 -4.64 -20.62 -3.21
CA GLY A 327 -5.22 -21.96 -3.36
C GLY A 327 -6.74 -21.91 -3.57
N TYR A 328 -7.45 -21.07 -2.81
CA TYR A 328 -8.88 -20.85 -3.00
C TYR A 328 -9.21 -20.32 -4.39
N LEU A 329 -8.45 -19.32 -4.87
CA LEU A 329 -8.65 -18.79 -6.22
C LEU A 329 -8.37 -19.84 -7.30
N GLY A 330 -7.28 -20.59 -7.16
CA GLY A 330 -6.97 -21.69 -8.06
C GLY A 330 -8.12 -22.70 -8.14
N TRP A 331 -8.65 -23.12 -6.99
CA TRP A 331 -9.80 -24.01 -6.97
C TRP A 331 -11.05 -23.36 -7.59
N HIS A 332 -11.34 -22.11 -7.30
CA HIS A 332 -12.50 -21.38 -7.83
C HIS A 332 -12.49 -21.24 -9.36
N PHE A 333 -11.30 -21.18 -9.98
CA PHE A 333 -11.16 -21.07 -11.45
C PHE A 333 -11.14 -22.41 -12.17
N TYR A 334 -10.78 -23.52 -11.49
CA TYR A 334 -10.64 -24.84 -12.11
C TYR A 334 -11.73 -25.83 -11.68
N ALA A 335 -12.58 -25.51 -10.69
CA ALA A 335 -13.74 -26.27 -10.29
C ALA A 335 -15.02 -25.76 -10.97
#